data_179a1c5cc9a94c5d53207ab0eccdfb01
#
_entry.id   179a1c5cc9a94c5d53207ab0eccdfb01
#
_cell.length_a   1.000
_cell.length_b   1.000
_cell.length_c   1.000
_cell.angle_alpha   90.00
_cell.angle_beta   90.00
_cell.angle_gamma   90.00
#
_symmetry.space_group_name_H-M   'P 1'
#
loop_
_entity.id
_entity.type
_entity.pdbx_description
1 polymer ?
#
loop_
_entity_poly.entity_id
_entity_poly.type
_entity_poly.pdbx_seq_one_letter_code
_entity_poly.pdbx_strand_id
1 'polypeptide(L)'
;MPRSRPVIIGVGALIAMAAVAVLTLGTGEYPIAPADVVKTLAGQGNAAQAFIINELRLPRVVTAILVGMALAAGGAVFQSITRNPLGSPDILGITSGAGAAALAVVILGGGSSTALSLAAVAGGLATALLIQLIGGRRGLQGYRFILIGVGMTAILNGIMGWLLTKGVQMENARAMLWLTGSFDGRGWEEALPLLGVLIVTIPILAVACGPGLRMLEMGDDVAAGLGVPVKRLRNGALLVASLVVACAAAAAGPVNFVALIAPNIARRVTRAPGPNLLPSMAIGALLTVAADWLAMHSGYPLPVGVVTGGLGGAYLVWLLISERKAGRI
;
A
#
# COMPACT_ATOMS: atom_id res chain seq x y z
N MET A 1 24.24 -16.75 5.60
CA MET A 1 23.17 -17.06 4.63
C MET A 1 23.53 -16.40 3.31
N PRO A 2 23.32 -17.03 2.14
CA PRO A 2 23.74 -16.47 0.86
C PRO A 2 23.00 -15.14 0.61
N ARG A 3 23.76 -14.09 0.30
CA ARG A 3 23.27 -12.75 -0.06
C ARG A 3 22.35 -12.76 -1.31
N SER A 4 22.35 -13.85 -2.06
CA SER A 4 21.54 -14.05 -3.28
C SER A 4 20.06 -14.32 -3.04
N ARG A 5 19.68 -14.84 -1.85
CA ARG A 5 18.30 -15.28 -1.58
C ARG A 5 17.24 -14.15 -1.68
N PRO A 6 17.43 -12.94 -1.12
CA PRO A 6 16.49 -11.84 -1.31
C PRO A 6 16.36 -11.41 -2.78
N VAL A 7 17.46 -11.48 -3.53
CA VAL A 7 17.47 -11.13 -4.96
C VAL A 7 16.68 -12.17 -5.76
N ILE A 8 16.94 -13.47 -5.55
CA ILE A 8 16.23 -14.55 -6.24
C ILE A 8 14.71 -14.46 -5.98
N ILE A 9 14.32 -14.22 -4.74
CA ILE A 9 12.89 -14.09 -4.37
C ILE A 9 12.28 -12.84 -4.99
N GLY A 10 12.98 -11.72 -4.96
CA GLY A 10 12.52 -10.49 -5.61
C GLY A 10 12.32 -10.67 -7.10
N VAL A 11 13.29 -11.28 -7.79
CA VAL A 11 13.21 -11.58 -9.24
C VAL A 11 12.08 -12.57 -9.53
N GLY A 12 11.93 -13.63 -8.72
CA GLY A 12 10.82 -14.58 -8.87
C GLY A 12 9.45 -13.93 -8.71
N ALA A 13 9.30 -13.03 -7.72
CA ALA A 13 8.07 -12.27 -7.53
C ALA A 13 7.79 -11.31 -8.70
N LEU A 14 8.82 -10.67 -9.27
CA LEU A 14 8.66 -9.80 -10.44
C LEU A 14 8.27 -10.59 -11.70
N ILE A 15 8.85 -11.77 -11.91
CA ILE A 15 8.46 -12.65 -13.03
C ILE A 15 6.99 -13.10 -12.86
N ALA A 16 6.62 -13.54 -11.67
CA ALA A 16 5.22 -13.91 -11.38
C ALA A 16 4.27 -12.73 -11.57
N MET A 17 4.63 -11.54 -11.10
CA MET A 17 3.88 -10.31 -11.29
C MET A 17 3.71 -9.98 -12.78
N ALA A 18 4.77 -10.08 -13.58
CA ALA A 18 4.71 -9.83 -15.02
C ALA A 18 3.78 -10.84 -15.72
N ALA A 19 3.85 -12.12 -15.34
CA ALA A 19 2.93 -13.14 -15.89
C ALA A 19 1.47 -12.83 -15.56
N VAL A 20 1.15 -12.50 -14.30
CA VAL A 20 -0.22 -12.13 -13.89
C VAL A 20 -0.64 -10.82 -14.56
N ALA A 21 0.25 -9.84 -14.73
CA ALA A 21 -0.04 -8.58 -15.43
C ALA A 21 -0.45 -8.85 -16.90
N VAL A 22 0.27 -9.72 -17.60
CA VAL A 22 -0.09 -10.11 -18.98
C VAL A 22 -1.47 -10.78 -19.01
N LEU A 23 -1.79 -11.67 -18.05
CA LEU A 23 -3.10 -12.27 -17.93
C LEU A 23 -4.18 -11.21 -17.66
N THR A 24 -3.92 -10.25 -16.76
CA THR A 24 -4.86 -9.16 -16.45
C THR A 24 -5.11 -8.28 -17.68
N LEU A 25 -4.05 -7.94 -18.43
CA LEU A 25 -4.17 -7.18 -19.68
C LEU A 25 -4.98 -7.92 -20.76
N GLY A 26 -4.93 -9.25 -20.78
CA GLY A 26 -5.71 -10.10 -21.69
C GLY A 26 -7.18 -10.25 -21.29
N THR A 27 -7.51 -9.97 -20.02
CA THR A 27 -8.85 -10.20 -19.44
C THR A 27 -9.76 -8.99 -19.66
N GLY A 28 -11.07 -9.24 -19.87
CA GLY A 28 -12.12 -8.22 -19.98
C GLY A 28 -13.17 -8.62 -21.01
N GLU A 29 -14.12 -7.74 -21.29
CA GLU A 29 -15.20 -7.96 -22.26
C GLU A 29 -14.69 -8.30 -23.68
N TYR A 30 -13.54 -7.79 -24.04
CA TYR A 30 -12.83 -8.16 -25.27
C TYR A 30 -11.57 -8.96 -24.88
N PRO A 31 -11.64 -10.32 -24.87
CA PRO A 31 -10.50 -11.14 -24.48
C PRO A 31 -9.39 -11.09 -25.54
N ILE A 32 -8.15 -10.88 -25.09
CA ILE A 32 -6.96 -10.83 -25.93
C ILE A 32 -6.01 -11.94 -25.44
N ALA A 33 -5.55 -12.79 -26.38
CA ALA A 33 -4.64 -13.87 -26.02
C ALA A 33 -3.33 -13.31 -25.43
N PRO A 34 -2.70 -13.95 -24.43
CA PRO A 34 -1.46 -13.47 -23.82
C PRO A 34 -0.33 -13.21 -24.82
N ALA A 35 -0.22 -14.03 -25.88
CA ALA A 35 0.74 -13.82 -26.96
C ALA A 35 0.51 -12.51 -27.72
N ASP A 36 -0.78 -12.16 -27.96
CA ASP A 36 -1.13 -10.93 -28.67
C ASP A 36 -1.01 -9.70 -27.76
N VAL A 37 -1.20 -9.84 -26.44
CA VAL A 37 -0.86 -8.80 -25.46
C VAL A 37 0.61 -8.44 -25.57
N VAL A 38 1.49 -9.43 -25.55
CA VAL A 38 2.95 -9.20 -25.65
C VAL A 38 3.33 -8.56 -27.00
N LYS A 39 2.75 -9.04 -28.12
CA LYS A 39 2.97 -8.44 -29.45
C LYS A 39 2.50 -6.98 -29.48
N THR A 40 1.33 -6.69 -28.91
CA THR A 40 0.77 -5.32 -28.89
C THR A 40 1.63 -4.38 -28.05
N LEU A 41 2.13 -4.82 -26.90
CA LEU A 41 3.09 -4.05 -26.09
C LEU A 41 4.43 -3.83 -26.83
N ALA A 42 4.81 -4.75 -27.74
CA ALA A 42 5.97 -4.60 -28.61
C ALA A 42 5.67 -3.75 -29.90
N GLY A 43 4.48 -3.12 -30.00
CA GLY A 43 4.10 -2.30 -31.16
C GLY A 43 3.63 -3.07 -32.38
N GLN A 44 3.34 -4.38 -32.29
CA GLN A 44 2.93 -5.26 -33.38
C GLN A 44 1.43 -5.64 -33.36
N GLY A 45 0.64 -5.02 -32.50
CA GLY A 45 -0.80 -5.23 -32.40
C GLY A 45 -1.59 -4.47 -33.47
N ASN A 46 -2.86 -4.87 -33.69
CA ASN A 46 -3.77 -4.06 -34.48
C ASN A 46 -4.21 -2.80 -33.71
N ALA A 47 -4.79 -1.81 -34.41
CA ALA A 47 -5.16 -0.53 -33.81
C ALA A 47 -6.16 -0.67 -32.65
N ALA A 48 -7.13 -1.61 -32.73
CA ALA A 48 -8.11 -1.83 -31.68
C ALA A 48 -7.44 -2.45 -30.43
N GLN A 49 -6.58 -3.45 -30.59
CA GLN A 49 -5.82 -4.05 -29.50
C GLN A 49 -4.88 -3.04 -28.83
N ALA A 50 -4.18 -2.21 -29.64
CA ALA A 50 -3.29 -1.16 -29.14
C ALA A 50 -4.06 -0.16 -28.28
N PHE A 51 -5.23 0.29 -28.71
CA PHE A 51 -6.07 1.19 -27.93
C PHE A 51 -6.55 0.55 -26.61
N ILE A 52 -7.09 -0.66 -26.68
CA ILE A 52 -7.61 -1.36 -25.49
C ILE A 52 -6.50 -1.63 -24.48
N ILE A 53 -5.32 -2.07 -24.94
CA ILE A 53 -4.23 -2.41 -24.05
C ILE A 53 -3.58 -1.15 -23.51
N ASN A 54 -3.15 -0.20 -24.34
CA ASN A 54 -2.29 0.91 -23.93
C ASN A 54 -3.06 2.02 -23.22
N GLU A 55 -4.31 2.29 -23.65
CA GLU A 55 -5.09 3.43 -23.12
C GLU A 55 -6.05 3.01 -21.99
N LEU A 56 -6.60 1.79 -22.04
CA LEU A 56 -7.61 1.38 -21.06
C LEU A 56 -7.06 0.44 -19.98
N ARG A 57 -6.27 -0.59 -20.36
CA ARG A 57 -5.88 -1.65 -19.41
C ARG A 57 -4.50 -1.44 -18.80
N LEU A 58 -3.53 -0.97 -19.56
CA LEU A 58 -2.16 -0.78 -19.07
C LEU A 58 -2.08 0.22 -17.91
N PRO A 59 -2.75 1.40 -17.94
CA PRO A 59 -2.74 2.32 -16.83
C PRO A 59 -3.28 1.70 -15.55
N ARG A 60 -4.37 0.92 -15.62
CA ARG A 60 -4.94 0.18 -14.49
C ARG A 60 -3.92 -0.78 -13.89
N VAL A 61 -3.29 -1.62 -14.70
CA VAL A 61 -2.30 -2.60 -14.23
C VAL A 61 -1.06 -1.91 -13.66
N VAL A 62 -0.57 -0.84 -14.30
CA VAL A 62 0.55 -0.04 -13.79
C VAL A 62 0.19 0.59 -12.44
N THR A 63 -1.00 1.17 -12.31
CA THR A 63 -1.48 1.71 -11.03
C THR A 63 -1.52 0.63 -9.95
N ALA A 64 -2.03 -0.59 -10.26
CA ALA A 64 -2.04 -1.71 -9.32
C ALA A 64 -0.62 -2.11 -8.87
N ILE A 65 0.33 -2.18 -9.80
CA ILE A 65 1.75 -2.45 -9.50
C ILE A 65 2.31 -1.38 -8.54
N LEU A 66 2.15 -0.11 -8.91
CA LEU A 66 2.71 1.02 -8.15
C LEU A 66 2.09 1.13 -6.76
N VAL A 67 0.78 0.96 -6.63
CA VAL A 67 0.07 0.95 -5.35
C VAL A 67 0.55 -0.21 -4.47
N GLY A 68 0.69 -1.41 -5.03
CA GLY A 68 1.23 -2.57 -4.32
C GLY A 68 2.65 -2.34 -3.82
N MET A 69 3.52 -1.77 -4.66
CA MET A 69 4.88 -1.40 -4.28
C MET A 69 4.90 -0.36 -3.16
N ALA A 70 4.08 0.67 -3.28
CA ALA A 70 3.97 1.77 -2.32
C ALA A 70 3.50 1.28 -0.94
N LEU A 71 2.40 0.53 -0.90
CA LEU A 71 1.84 -0.02 0.33
C LEU A 71 2.82 -0.98 1.02
N ALA A 72 3.47 -1.86 0.25
CA ALA A 72 4.45 -2.80 0.79
C ALA A 72 5.70 -2.10 1.30
N ALA A 73 6.18 -1.06 0.62
CA ALA A 73 7.31 -0.25 1.08
C ALA A 73 6.98 0.46 2.40
N GLY A 74 5.81 1.13 2.47
CA GLY A 74 5.32 1.74 3.70
C GLY A 74 5.19 0.71 4.81
N GLY A 75 4.52 -0.40 4.57
CA GLY A 75 4.35 -1.48 5.53
C GLY A 75 5.67 -2.02 6.07
N ALA A 76 6.67 -2.24 5.22
CA ALA A 76 8.00 -2.71 5.63
C ALA A 76 8.68 -1.74 6.60
N VAL A 77 8.58 -0.43 6.34
CA VAL A 77 9.11 0.61 7.23
C VAL A 77 8.36 0.64 8.57
N PHE A 78 7.02 0.60 8.54
CA PHE A 78 6.20 0.59 9.77
C PHE A 78 6.49 -0.63 10.64
N GLN A 79 6.59 -1.82 10.04
CA GLN A 79 6.90 -3.05 10.77
C GLN A 79 8.32 -3.03 11.35
N SER A 80 9.29 -2.46 10.65
CA SER A 80 10.66 -2.32 11.12
C SER A 80 10.75 -1.35 12.31
N ILE A 81 10.10 -0.19 12.22
CA ILE A 81 10.08 0.82 13.28
C ILE A 81 9.35 0.34 14.53
N THR A 82 8.22 -0.32 14.37
CA THR A 82 7.42 -0.85 15.49
C THR A 82 7.99 -2.15 16.05
N ARG A 83 8.90 -2.80 15.33
CA ARG A 83 9.40 -4.15 15.63
C ARG A 83 8.27 -5.15 15.84
N ASN A 84 7.18 -4.94 15.08
CA ASN A 84 5.98 -5.72 15.17
C ASN A 84 5.50 -6.12 13.77
N PRO A 85 5.35 -7.41 13.47
CA PRO A 85 4.85 -7.87 12.17
C PRO A 85 3.41 -7.41 11.87
N LEU A 86 2.65 -7.00 12.90
CA LEU A 86 1.30 -6.44 12.76
C LEU A 86 1.31 -4.92 12.54
N GLY A 87 2.49 -4.27 12.59
CA GLY A 87 2.60 -2.83 12.35
C GLY A 87 2.26 -2.50 10.89
N SER A 88 1.14 -1.82 10.66
CA SER A 88 0.76 -1.36 9.32
C SER A 88 0.24 0.08 9.36
N PRO A 89 0.38 0.84 8.28
CA PRO A 89 -0.16 2.19 8.19
C PRO A 89 -1.69 2.23 8.33
N ASP A 90 -2.38 1.14 7.99
CA ASP A 90 -3.83 1.01 8.10
C ASP A 90 -4.29 1.01 9.56
N ILE A 91 -3.60 0.25 10.43
CA ILE A 91 -3.88 0.20 11.88
C ILE A 91 -3.61 1.55 12.53
N LEU A 92 -2.68 2.32 11.98
CA LEU A 92 -2.32 3.64 12.50
C LEU A 92 -3.22 4.78 11.99
N GLY A 93 -4.17 4.46 11.12
CA GLY A 93 -5.17 5.41 10.65
C GLY A 93 -4.71 6.33 9.52
N ILE A 94 -3.56 6.08 8.87
CA ILE A 94 -3.08 6.92 7.76
C ILE A 94 -4.03 6.81 6.57
N THR A 95 -4.44 5.59 6.23
CA THR A 95 -5.43 5.33 5.19
C THR A 95 -6.81 5.84 5.56
N SER A 96 -7.20 5.75 6.85
CA SER A 96 -8.45 6.35 7.35
C SER A 96 -8.43 7.88 7.25
N GLY A 97 -7.27 8.51 7.52
CA GLY A 97 -7.11 9.96 7.36
C GLY A 97 -7.21 10.41 5.90
N ALA A 98 -6.59 9.65 4.99
CA ALA A 98 -6.76 9.86 3.56
C ALA A 98 -8.23 9.71 3.14
N GLY A 99 -8.90 8.67 3.64
CA GLY A 99 -10.32 8.41 3.39
C GLY A 99 -11.24 9.51 3.92
N ALA A 100 -11.03 9.96 5.16
CA ALA A 100 -11.85 11.01 5.77
C ALA A 100 -11.73 12.35 5.03
N ALA A 101 -10.51 12.73 4.63
CA ALA A 101 -10.28 13.96 3.87
C ALA A 101 -10.86 13.88 2.45
N ALA A 102 -10.70 12.75 1.77
CA ALA A 102 -11.30 12.52 0.46
C ALA A 102 -12.83 12.56 0.52
N LEU A 103 -13.42 11.88 1.52
CA LEU A 103 -14.86 11.89 1.76
C LEU A 103 -15.38 13.30 2.05
N ALA A 104 -14.64 14.11 2.82
CA ALA A 104 -15.00 15.49 3.08
C ALA A 104 -15.10 16.32 1.78
N VAL A 105 -14.17 16.11 0.84
CA VAL A 105 -14.22 16.78 -0.47
C VAL A 105 -15.43 16.33 -1.30
N VAL A 106 -15.75 15.03 -1.31
CA VAL A 106 -16.91 14.51 -2.05
C VAL A 106 -18.22 15.07 -1.50
N ILE A 107 -18.39 15.05 -0.16
CA ILE A 107 -19.66 15.40 0.48
C ILE A 107 -19.85 16.92 0.62
N LEU A 108 -18.79 17.67 0.89
CA LEU A 108 -18.90 19.09 1.21
C LEU A 108 -18.58 20.01 0.03
N GLY A 109 -17.89 19.53 -1.00
CA GLY A 109 -17.35 20.41 -2.03
C GLY A 109 -17.59 19.99 -3.48
N GLY A 110 -18.13 18.78 -3.76
CA GLY A 110 -18.33 18.30 -5.14
C GLY A 110 -17.05 18.34 -6.00
N GLY A 111 -15.87 18.11 -5.39
CA GLY A 111 -14.57 18.41 -5.96
C GLY A 111 -14.17 17.54 -7.15
N SER A 112 -13.20 18.05 -7.94
CA SER A 112 -12.55 17.31 -9.03
C SER A 112 -11.75 16.11 -8.52
N SER A 113 -11.42 15.15 -9.40
CA SER A 113 -10.55 14.00 -9.07
C SER A 113 -9.21 14.46 -8.47
N THR A 114 -8.65 15.56 -8.97
CA THR A 114 -7.41 16.16 -8.44
C THR A 114 -7.58 16.66 -7.00
N ALA A 115 -8.69 17.37 -6.71
CA ALA A 115 -8.97 17.87 -5.36
C ALA A 115 -9.13 16.71 -4.37
N LEU A 116 -9.79 15.64 -4.77
CA LEU A 116 -9.95 14.42 -4.00
C LEU A 116 -8.60 13.75 -3.70
N SER A 117 -7.75 13.61 -4.70
CA SER A 117 -6.41 13.02 -4.55
C SER A 117 -5.52 13.86 -3.63
N LEU A 118 -5.51 15.19 -3.80
CA LEU A 118 -4.75 16.10 -2.93
C LEU A 118 -5.25 16.07 -1.49
N ALA A 119 -6.57 16.03 -1.28
CA ALA A 119 -7.18 15.91 0.04
C ALA A 119 -6.80 14.58 0.71
N ALA A 120 -6.81 13.46 -0.04
CA ALA A 120 -6.39 12.16 0.48
C ALA A 120 -4.93 12.19 0.95
N VAL A 121 -4.01 12.74 0.15
CA VAL A 121 -2.60 12.89 0.54
C VAL A 121 -2.47 13.79 1.78
N ALA A 122 -3.13 14.94 1.78
CA ALA A 122 -3.09 15.87 2.91
C ALA A 122 -3.65 15.25 4.20
N GLY A 123 -4.77 14.53 4.12
CA GLY A 123 -5.39 13.84 5.25
C GLY A 123 -4.53 12.73 5.83
N GLY A 124 -3.91 11.92 4.96
CA GLY A 124 -2.98 10.87 5.38
C GLY A 124 -1.74 11.44 6.06
N LEU A 125 -1.13 12.50 5.49
CA LEU A 125 0.02 13.17 6.09
C LEU A 125 -0.33 13.91 7.38
N ALA A 126 -1.48 14.59 7.43
CA ALA A 126 -1.95 15.26 8.65
C ALA A 126 -2.12 14.25 9.80
N THR A 127 -2.70 13.08 9.50
CA THR A 127 -2.83 11.99 10.46
C THR A 127 -1.47 11.50 10.95
N ALA A 128 -0.50 11.28 10.05
CA ALA A 128 0.85 10.87 10.41
C ALA A 128 1.55 11.91 11.31
N LEU A 129 1.41 13.19 11.00
CA LEU A 129 1.94 14.30 11.81
C LEU A 129 1.27 14.37 13.18
N LEU A 130 -0.05 14.25 13.26
CA LEU A 130 -0.79 14.24 14.53
C LEU A 130 -0.35 13.08 15.43
N ILE A 131 -0.18 11.87 14.86
CA ILE A 131 0.34 10.72 15.61
C ILE A 131 1.73 11.01 16.17
N GLN A 132 2.61 11.62 15.36
CA GLN A 132 3.96 11.99 15.81
C GLN A 132 3.95 13.08 16.90
N LEU A 133 3.07 14.07 16.79
CA LEU A 133 2.90 15.12 17.80
C LEU A 133 2.37 14.57 19.13
N ILE A 134 1.33 13.73 19.09
CA ILE A 134 0.76 13.06 20.27
C ILE A 134 1.77 12.12 20.93
N GLY A 135 2.59 11.43 20.14
CA GLY A 135 3.70 10.60 20.62
C GLY A 135 4.76 11.37 21.41
N GLY A 136 4.93 12.65 21.10
CA GLY A 136 5.68 13.63 21.85
C GLY A 136 7.16 13.34 22.03
N ARG A 137 7.77 13.95 23.09
CA ARG A 137 9.21 13.86 23.40
C ARG A 137 9.67 12.47 23.84
N ARG A 138 8.77 11.64 24.37
CA ARG A 138 9.07 10.27 24.84
C ARG A 138 9.14 9.25 23.71
N GLY A 139 8.86 9.67 22.46
CA GLY A 139 8.96 8.84 21.26
C GLY A 139 7.77 7.91 21.03
N LEU A 140 7.67 7.44 19.81
CA LEU A 140 6.65 6.48 19.36
C LEU A 140 7.21 5.07 19.59
N GLN A 141 7.12 4.54 20.81
CA GLN A 141 7.65 3.23 21.18
C GLN A 141 6.52 2.24 21.49
N GLY A 142 6.67 1.02 20.97
CA GLY A 142 5.91 -0.16 21.35
C GLY A 142 4.39 0.03 21.35
N TYR A 143 3.74 -0.41 22.42
CA TYR A 143 2.29 -0.44 22.59
C TYR A 143 1.61 0.94 22.49
N ARG A 144 2.28 1.99 22.98
CA ARG A 144 1.73 3.36 22.95
C ARG A 144 1.50 3.87 21.53
N PHE A 145 2.40 3.55 20.61
CA PHE A 145 2.27 3.93 19.20
C PHE A 145 1.03 3.29 18.56
N ILE A 146 0.83 2.00 18.83
CA ILE A 146 -0.33 1.25 18.34
C ILE A 146 -1.62 1.82 18.94
N LEU A 147 -1.64 2.14 20.24
CA LEU A 147 -2.83 2.66 20.91
C LEU A 147 -3.25 4.04 20.36
N ILE A 148 -2.28 4.93 20.11
CA ILE A 148 -2.54 6.23 19.47
C ILE A 148 -3.14 6.01 18.07
N GLY A 149 -2.57 5.09 17.29
CA GLY A 149 -3.06 4.77 15.95
C GLY A 149 -4.49 4.23 15.95
N VAL A 150 -4.80 3.27 16.82
CA VAL A 150 -6.16 2.72 16.97
C VAL A 150 -7.15 3.81 17.38
N GLY A 151 -6.79 4.67 18.34
CA GLY A 151 -7.63 5.80 18.74
C GLY A 151 -7.85 6.80 17.60
N MET A 152 -6.79 7.11 16.83
CA MET A 152 -6.89 7.98 15.65
C MET A 152 -7.81 7.37 14.59
N THR A 153 -7.65 6.08 14.29
CA THR A 153 -8.50 5.34 13.35
C THR A 153 -9.98 5.39 13.77
N ALA A 154 -10.26 5.19 15.06
CA ALA A 154 -11.63 5.25 15.59
C ALA A 154 -12.25 6.65 15.42
N ILE A 155 -11.49 7.72 15.73
CA ILE A 155 -11.93 9.11 15.54
C ILE A 155 -12.23 9.39 14.05
N LEU A 156 -11.31 9.01 13.16
CA LEU A 156 -11.45 9.24 11.72
C LEU A 156 -12.61 8.45 11.13
N ASN A 157 -12.84 7.22 11.57
CA ASN A 157 -14.02 6.44 11.19
C ASN A 157 -15.32 7.08 11.69
N GLY A 158 -15.32 7.65 12.90
CA GLY A 158 -16.46 8.43 13.41
C GLY A 158 -16.73 9.67 12.54
N ILE A 159 -15.68 10.40 12.13
CA ILE A 159 -15.81 11.56 11.23
C ILE A 159 -16.37 11.11 9.87
N MET A 160 -15.87 10.00 9.30
CA MET A 160 -16.40 9.47 8.03
C MET A 160 -17.88 9.09 8.16
N GLY A 161 -18.26 8.41 9.26
CA GLY A 161 -19.65 8.09 9.55
C GLY A 161 -20.53 9.35 9.64
N TRP A 162 -20.05 10.40 10.32
CA TRP A 162 -20.76 11.67 10.39
C TRP A 162 -20.89 12.36 9.04
N LEU A 163 -19.84 12.40 8.23
CA LEU A 163 -19.88 12.96 6.87
C LEU A 163 -20.93 12.27 6.00
N LEU A 164 -21.02 10.94 6.05
CA LEU A 164 -22.01 10.17 5.30
C LEU A 164 -23.46 10.51 5.70
N THR A 165 -23.70 11.02 6.90
CA THR A 165 -25.05 11.51 7.28
C THR A 165 -25.42 12.83 6.62
N LYS A 166 -24.44 13.56 6.05
CA LYS A 166 -24.62 14.86 5.41
C LYS A 166 -24.77 14.77 3.90
N GLY A 167 -24.20 13.72 3.27
CA GLY A 167 -24.23 13.54 1.82
C GLY A 167 -25.58 13.06 1.32
N VAL A 168 -25.91 13.41 0.09
CA VAL A 168 -27.05 12.83 -0.63
C VAL A 168 -26.72 11.41 -1.11
N GLN A 169 -27.75 10.62 -1.41
CA GLN A 169 -27.59 9.18 -1.71
C GLN A 169 -26.55 8.88 -2.83
N MET A 170 -26.53 9.70 -3.88
CA MET A 170 -25.60 9.52 -5.00
C MET A 170 -24.14 9.77 -4.57
N GLU A 171 -23.89 10.81 -3.78
CA GLU A 171 -22.55 11.13 -3.27
C GLU A 171 -22.06 10.06 -2.29
N ASN A 172 -22.94 9.58 -1.43
CA ASN A 172 -22.64 8.50 -0.49
C ASN A 172 -22.27 7.22 -1.22
N ALA A 173 -22.97 6.87 -2.31
CA ALA A 173 -22.64 5.70 -3.13
C ALA A 173 -21.24 5.82 -3.75
N ARG A 174 -20.91 6.97 -4.35
CA ARG A 174 -19.57 7.24 -4.90
C ARG A 174 -18.48 7.18 -3.83
N ALA A 175 -18.75 7.79 -2.67
CA ALA A 175 -17.83 7.79 -1.54
C ALA A 175 -17.55 6.38 -1.01
N MET A 176 -18.59 5.57 -0.85
CA MET A 176 -18.46 4.18 -0.43
C MET A 176 -17.64 3.34 -1.42
N LEU A 177 -17.89 3.50 -2.73
CA LEU A 177 -17.09 2.83 -3.76
C LEU A 177 -15.62 3.25 -3.70
N TRP A 178 -15.34 4.54 -3.50
CA TRP A 178 -13.97 5.02 -3.37
C TRP A 178 -13.28 4.47 -2.10
N LEU A 179 -14.00 4.44 -0.97
CA LEU A 179 -13.49 3.93 0.31
C LEU A 179 -13.24 2.41 0.31
N THR A 180 -13.78 1.67 -0.63
CA THR A 180 -13.48 0.24 -0.77
C THR A 180 -12.16 -0.05 -1.49
N GLY A 181 -11.59 0.94 -2.20
CA GLY A 181 -10.37 0.80 -2.99
C GLY A 181 -10.58 0.01 -4.28
N SER A 182 -10.29 0.63 -5.42
CA SER A 182 -10.45 0.02 -6.74
C SER A 182 -9.44 0.56 -7.74
N PHE A 183 -9.02 -0.28 -8.68
CA PHE A 183 -8.24 0.13 -9.83
C PHE A 183 -9.12 0.39 -11.06
N ASP A 184 -10.42 0.15 -10.96
CA ASP A 184 -11.34 0.40 -12.05
C ASP A 184 -11.43 1.88 -12.42
N GLY A 185 -11.36 2.17 -13.72
CA GLY A 185 -11.35 3.55 -14.23
C GLY A 185 -10.08 4.36 -13.89
N ARG A 186 -8.99 3.74 -13.39
CA ARG A 186 -7.73 4.42 -13.14
C ARG A 186 -6.90 4.54 -14.40
N GLY A 187 -6.42 5.76 -14.65
CA GLY A 187 -5.67 6.15 -15.82
C GLY A 187 -4.20 6.50 -15.54
N TRP A 188 -3.55 7.07 -16.52
CA TRP A 188 -2.20 7.62 -16.38
C TRP A 188 -2.13 8.80 -15.41
N GLU A 189 -3.27 9.48 -15.18
CA GLU A 189 -3.38 10.62 -14.26
C GLU A 189 -3.14 10.21 -12.80
N GLU A 190 -3.46 8.97 -12.42
CA GLU A 190 -3.17 8.42 -11.11
C GLU A 190 -1.81 7.72 -11.06
N ALA A 191 -1.43 7.00 -12.14
CA ALA A 191 -0.21 6.21 -12.19
C ALA A 191 1.06 7.08 -12.18
N LEU A 192 1.12 8.13 -13.02
CA LEU A 192 2.34 8.92 -13.20
C LEU A 192 2.74 9.73 -11.95
N PRO A 193 1.83 10.43 -11.24
CA PRO A 193 2.19 11.09 -10.00
C PRO A 193 2.71 10.11 -8.93
N LEU A 194 2.06 8.94 -8.78
CA LEU A 194 2.51 7.92 -7.84
C LEU A 194 3.90 7.38 -8.22
N LEU A 195 4.16 7.13 -9.50
CA LEU A 195 5.49 6.75 -9.99
C LEU A 195 6.53 7.82 -9.63
N GLY A 196 6.24 9.10 -9.86
CA GLY A 196 7.12 10.20 -9.50
C GLY A 196 7.47 10.22 -8.01
N VAL A 197 6.47 10.03 -7.15
CA VAL A 197 6.68 9.92 -5.70
C VAL A 197 7.56 8.72 -5.35
N LEU A 198 7.34 7.56 -5.95
CA LEU A 198 8.14 6.35 -5.69
C LEU A 198 9.59 6.51 -6.14
N ILE A 199 9.85 7.11 -7.30
CA ILE A 199 11.22 7.37 -7.80
C ILE A 199 12.02 8.19 -6.79
N VAL A 200 11.41 9.14 -6.10
CA VAL A 200 12.07 9.99 -5.11
C VAL A 200 12.16 9.29 -3.73
N THR A 201 11.06 8.71 -3.27
CA THR A 201 10.94 8.23 -1.89
C THR A 201 11.60 6.87 -1.66
N ILE A 202 11.59 5.97 -2.64
CA ILE A 202 12.18 4.63 -2.47
C ILE A 202 13.70 4.68 -2.28
N PRO A 203 14.48 5.46 -3.05
CA PRO A 203 15.90 5.66 -2.75
C PRO A 203 16.16 6.22 -1.35
N ILE A 204 15.35 7.18 -0.88
CA ILE A 204 15.45 7.73 0.47
C ILE A 204 15.22 6.63 1.51
N LEU A 205 14.18 5.82 1.37
CA LEU A 205 13.89 4.73 2.29
C LEU A 205 14.93 3.61 2.23
N ALA A 206 15.43 3.26 1.04
CA ALA A 206 16.36 2.16 0.86
C ALA A 206 17.80 2.53 1.27
N VAL A 207 18.28 3.70 0.86
CA VAL A 207 19.68 4.11 1.01
C VAL A 207 19.88 4.93 2.29
N ALA A 208 19.07 5.98 2.49
CA ALA A 208 19.25 6.86 3.65
C ALA A 208 18.69 6.25 4.94
N CYS A 209 17.54 5.58 4.89
CA CYS A 209 16.90 5.02 6.08
C CYS A 209 17.21 3.53 6.29
N GLY A 210 17.43 2.75 5.24
CA GLY A 210 17.55 1.30 5.29
C GLY A 210 18.61 0.75 6.26
N PRO A 211 19.87 1.24 6.24
CA PRO A 211 20.89 0.81 7.19
C PRO A 211 20.49 1.10 8.65
N GLY A 212 20.00 2.30 8.92
CA GLY A 212 19.55 2.71 10.24
C GLY A 212 18.32 1.93 10.73
N LEU A 213 17.37 1.61 9.86
CA LEU A 213 16.20 0.78 10.19
C LEU A 213 16.61 -0.63 10.60
N ARG A 214 17.62 -1.23 9.96
CA ARG A 214 18.19 -2.53 10.38
C ARG A 214 18.75 -2.47 11.79
N MET A 215 19.43 -1.37 12.14
CA MET A 215 19.99 -1.17 13.49
C MET A 215 18.87 -0.95 14.52
N LEU A 216 17.78 -0.25 14.14
CA LEU A 216 16.62 -0.07 15.00
C LEU A 216 15.91 -1.37 15.36
N GLU A 217 15.95 -2.38 14.50
CA GLU A 217 15.38 -3.71 14.79
C GLU A 217 16.11 -4.43 15.95
N MET A 218 17.40 -4.10 16.19
CA MET A 218 18.17 -4.63 17.33
C MET A 218 17.88 -3.93 18.65
N GLY A 219 17.13 -2.85 18.64
CA GLY A 219 16.79 -2.03 19.80
C GLY A 219 17.29 -0.59 19.70
N ASP A 220 16.58 0.31 20.37
CA ASP A 220 16.89 1.75 20.33
C ASP A 220 18.24 2.08 20.95
N ASP A 221 18.56 1.44 22.08
CA ASP A 221 19.82 1.67 22.81
C ASP A 221 21.01 1.15 22.01
N VAL A 222 20.88 -0.02 21.38
CA VAL A 222 21.92 -0.57 20.51
C VAL A 222 22.12 0.31 19.28
N ALA A 223 21.04 0.75 18.63
CA ALA A 223 21.14 1.64 17.48
C ALA A 223 21.79 2.99 17.86
N ALA A 224 21.41 3.56 19.01
CA ALA A 224 22.00 4.80 19.50
C ALA A 224 23.50 4.63 19.83
N GLY A 225 23.90 3.52 20.46
CA GLY A 225 25.30 3.18 20.73
C GLY A 225 26.14 3.03 19.46
N LEU A 226 25.52 2.64 18.33
CA LEU A 226 26.15 2.58 17.01
C LEU A 226 26.11 3.93 16.26
N GLY A 227 25.69 5.02 16.91
CA GLY A 227 25.69 6.37 16.35
C GLY A 227 24.47 6.71 15.50
N VAL A 228 23.42 5.88 15.49
CA VAL A 228 22.17 6.16 14.75
C VAL A 228 21.38 7.24 15.47
N PRO A 229 20.98 8.35 14.79
CA PRO A 229 20.09 9.35 15.36
C PRO A 229 18.64 8.85 15.40
N VAL A 230 18.36 7.93 16.33
CA VAL A 230 17.14 7.10 16.41
C VAL A 230 15.85 7.91 16.20
N LYS A 231 15.72 9.06 16.91
CA LYS A 231 14.51 9.90 16.82
C LYS A 231 14.34 10.53 15.44
N ARG A 232 15.42 11.07 14.86
CA ARG A 232 15.37 11.70 13.53
C ARG A 232 15.07 10.67 12.45
N LEU A 233 15.75 9.53 12.51
CA LEU A 233 15.55 8.44 11.58
C LEU A 233 14.11 7.89 11.63
N ARG A 234 13.60 7.62 12.84
CA ARG A 234 12.23 7.12 13.03
C ARG A 234 11.20 8.08 12.49
N ASN A 235 11.26 9.35 12.87
CA ASN A 235 10.30 10.35 12.45
C ASN A 235 10.38 10.60 10.95
N GLY A 236 11.58 10.70 10.38
CA GLY A 236 11.77 10.90 8.95
C GLY A 236 11.28 9.71 8.13
N ALA A 237 11.65 8.49 8.52
CA ALA A 237 11.20 7.28 7.82
C ALA A 237 9.67 7.09 7.91
N LEU A 238 9.05 7.39 9.07
CA LEU A 238 7.60 7.39 9.22
C LEU A 238 6.91 8.40 8.31
N LEU A 239 7.42 9.63 8.21
CA LEU A 239 6.84 10.66 7.33
C LEU A 239 6.93 10.26 5.87
N VAL A 240 8.10 9.79 5.41
CA VAL A 240 8.28 9.34 4.02
C VAL A 240 7.39 8.13 3.72
N ALA A 241 7.34 7.14 4.62
CA ALA A 241 6.47 5.98 4.46
C ALA A 241 4.98 6.36 4.45
N SER A 242 4.57 7.32 5.29
CA SER A 242 3.19 7.83 5.31
C SER A 242 2.83 8.58 4.03
N LEU A 243 3.78 9.37 3.47
CA LEU A 243 3.59 10.03 2.18
C LEU A 243 3.34 9.00 1.07
N VAL A 244 4.18 7.97 1.00
CA VAL A 244 4.05 6.91 0.00
C VAL A 244 2.70 6.19 0.10
N VAL A 245 2.26 5.86 1.31
CA VAL A 245 0.96 5.20 1.56
C VAL A 245 -0.21 6.13 1.25
N ALA A 246 -0.12 7.41 1.63
CA ALA A 246 -1.16 8.39 1.34
C ALA A 246 -1.32 8.64 -0.17
N CYS A 247 -0.21 8.68 -0.92
CA CYS A 247 -0.25 8.76 -2.38
C CYS A 247 -0.84 7.49 -3.02
N ALA A 248 -0.54 6.31 -2.48
CA ALA A 248 -1.17 5.06 -2.93
C ALA A 248 -2.69 5.07 -2.68
N ALA A 249 -3.13 5.53 -1.51
CA ALA A 249 -4.55 5.69 -1.20
C ALA A 249 -5.22 6.76 -2.08
N ALA A 250 -4.52 7.84 -2.43
CA ALA A 250 -5.03 8.83 -3.37
C ALA A 250 -5.23 8.27 -4.79
N ALA A 251 -4.33 7.38 -5.24
CA ALA A 251 -4.39 6.77 -6.58
C ALA A 251 -5.50 5.72 -6.73
N ALA A 252 -5.76 4.91 -5.70
CA ALA A 252 -6.65 3.75 -5.81
C ALA A 252 -7.76 3.69 -4.74
N GLY A 253 -7.83 4.66 -3.84
CA GLY A 253 -8.56 4.52 -2.60
C GLY A 253 -7.82 3.62 -1.59
N PRO A 254 -8.38 3.41 -0.40
CA PRO A 254 -7.78 2.55 0.63
C PRO A 254 -7.75 1.08 0.18
N VAL A 255 -6.58 0.54 -0.14
CA VAL A 255 -6.38 -0.89 -0.42
C VAL A 255 -5.77 -1.53 0.83
N ASN A 256 -6.60 -2.23 1.58
CA ASN A 256 -6.25 -2.74 2.90
C ASN A 256 -5.37 -3.99 2.85
N PHE A 257 -4.64 -4.26 3.94
CA PHE A 257 -3.85 -5.45 4.21
C PHE A 257 -2.61 -5.69 3.35
N VAL A 258 -2.46 -5.11 2.17
CA VAL A 258 -1.26 -5.28 1.33
C VAL A 258 -0.02 -4.82 2.08
N ALA A 259 -0.09 -3.67 2.76
CA ALA A 259 0.99 -3.13 3.59
C ALA A 259 1.35 -4.03 4.78
N LEU A 260 0.43 -4.89 5.23
CA LEU A 260 0.67 -5.85 6.29
C LEU A 260 1.25 -7.17 5.74
N ILE A 261 0.64 -7.72 4.70
CA ILE A 261 0.93 -9.06 4.19
C ILE A 261 2.27 -9.11 3.46
N ALA A 262 2.49 -8.18 2.51
CA ALA A 262 3.63 -8.24 1.59
C ALA A 262 4.99 -8.24 2.32
N PRO A 263 5.26 -7.34 3.30
CA PRO A 263 6.53 -7.37 4.02
C PRO A 263 6.70 -8.61 4.91
N ASN A 264 5.60 -9.12 5.47
CA ASN A 264 5.64 -10.34 6.28
C ASN A 264 6.01 -11.57 5.44
N ILE A 265 5.40 -11.72 4.27
CA ILE A 265 5.76 -12.78 3.31
C ILE A 265 7.22 -12.59 2.90
N ALA A 266 7.63 -11.37 2.53
CA ALA A 266 9.00 -11.07 2.12
C ALA A 266 10.01 -11.52 3.18
N ARG A 267 9.81 -11.16 4.45
CA ARG A 267 10.69 -11.56 5.55
C ARG A 267 10.74 -13.08 5.77
N ARG A 268 9.61 -13.75 5.73
CA ARG A 268 9.53 -15.22 5.91
C ARG A 268 10.25 -15.96 4.79
N VAL A 269 10.07 -15.53 3.53
CA VAL A 269 10.64 -16.21 2.37
C VAL A 269 12.13 -15.87 2.19
N THR A 270 12.51 -14.59 2.37
CA THR A 270 13.93 -14.19 2.25
C THR A 270 14.76 -14.65 3.43
N ARG A 271 14.17 -14.71 4.64
CA ARG A 271 14.87 -14.95 5.91
C ARG A 271 16.04 -13.98 6.13
N ALA A 272 15.97 -12.81 5.50
CA ALA A 272 17.00 -11.78 5.61
C ALA A 272 16.62 -10.77 6.71
N PRO A 273 17.58 -10.23 7.49
CA PRO A 273 17.32 -9.20 8.49
C PRO A 273 17.00 -7.86 7.85
N GLY A 274 16.25 -7.01 8.56
CA GLY A 274 15.90 -5.66 8.14
C GLY A 274 14.58 -5.59 7.37
N PRO A 275 14.22 -4.40 6.89
CA PRO A 275 12.90 -4.12 6.30
C PRO A 275 12.62 -4.85 4.99
N ASN A 276 13.65 -5.45 4.35
CA ASN A 276 13.51 -6.18 3.08
C ASN A 276 12.70 -5.41 2.02
N LEU A 277 12.98 -4.11 1.85
CA LEU A 277 12.16 -3.17 1.12
C LEU A 277 11.84 -3.65 -0.31
N LEU A 278 12.87 -3.96 -1.11
CA LEU A 278 12.69 -4.38 -2.51
C LEU A 278 11.92 -5.69 -2.67
N PRO A 279 12.24 -6.79 -1.93
CA PRO A 279 11.41 -7.99 -1.96
C PRO A 279 9.97 -7.74 -1.51
N SER A 280 9.76 -6.86 -0.51
CA SER A 280 8.40 -6.49 -0.07
C SER A 280 7.63 -5.80 -1.18
N MET A 281 8.25 -4.86 -1.89
CA MET A 281 7.65 -4.15 -3.01
C MET A 281 7.28 -5.10 -4.15
N ALA A 282 8.15 -6.03 -4.51
CA ALA A 282 7.89 -7.01 -5.56
C ALA A 282 6.69 -7.92 -5.20
N ILE A 283 6.63 -8.38 -3.94
CA ILE A 283 5.50 -9.18 -3.45
C ILE A 283 4.22 -8.33 -3.35
N GLY A 284 4.32 -7.07 -2.94
CA GLY A 284 3.17 -6.16 -2.90
C GLY A 284 2.57 -5.91 -4.28
N ALA A 285 3.41 -5.68 -5.29
CA ALA A 285 2.98 -5.55 -6.68
C ALA A 285 2.29 -6.83 -7.18
N LEU A 286 2.87 -7.99 -6.91
CA LEU A 286 2.26 -9.27 -7.26
C LEU A 286 0.89 -9.45 -6.58
N LEU A 287 0.79 -9.15 -5.28
CA LEU A 287 -0.46 -9.29 -4.52
C LEU A 287 -1.58 -8.40 -5.07
N THR A 288 -1.28 -7.13 -5.38
CA THR A 288 -2.29 -6.20 -5.89
C THR A 288 -2.75 -6.55 -7.29
N VAL A 289 -1.82 -6.92 -8.19
CA VAL A 289 -2.18 -7.35 -9.56
C VAL A 289 -2.95 -8.67 -9.54
N ALA A 290 -2.55 -9.63 -8.70
CA ALA A 290 -3.27 -10.88 -8.53
C ALA A 290 -4.67 -10.68 -7.92
N ALA A 291 -4.81 -9.80 -6.94
CA ALA A 291 -6.09 -9.45 -6.34
C ALA A 291 -7.02 -8.75 -7.35
N ASP A 292 -6.47 -7.86 -8.19
CA ASP A 292 -7.23 -7.21 -9.25
C ASP A 292 -7.69 -8.22 -10.32
N TRP A 293 -6.82 -9.13 -10.73
CA TRP A 293 -7.18 -10.21 -11.64
C TRP A 293 -8.27 -11.11 -11.07
N LEU A 294 -8.18 -11.50 -9.79
CA LEU A 294 -9.22 -12.26 -9.10
C LEU A 294 -10.54 -11.48 -8.99
N ALA A 295 -10.48 -10.18 -8.71
CA ALA A 295 -11.64 -9.32 -8.65
C ALA A 295 -12.39 -9.27 -9.98
N MET A 296 -11.67 -9.23 -11.11
CA MET A 296 -12.25 -9.27 -12.45
C MET A 296 -12.91 -10.61 -12.79
N HIS A 297 -12.49 -11.71 -12.17
CA HIS A 297 -13.03 -13.07 -12.45
C HIS A 297 -14.07 -13.54 -11.45
N SER A 298 -14.49 -12.69 -10.50
CA SER A 298 -15.45 -13.07 -9.45
C SER A 298 -16.92 -13.20 -9.93
N GLY A 299 -17.19 -12.96 -11.21
CA GLY A 299 -18.56 -12.93 -11.78
C GLY A 299 -19.33 -11.65 -11.48
N TYR A 300 -18.88 -10.84 -10.57
CA TYR A 300 -19.38 -9.50 -10.25
C TYR A 300 -18.20 -8.52 -10.22
N PRO A 301 -18.36 -7.25 -10.60
CA PRO A 301 -17.29 -6.25 -10.54
C PRO A 301 -16.97 -5.91 -9.08
N LEU A 302 -16.12 -6.74 -8.44
CA LEU A 302 -15.67 -6.49 -7.06
C LEU A 302 -14.55 -5.47 -7.02
N PRO A 303 -14.59 -4.50 -6.09
CA PRO A 303 -13.43 -3.66 -5.80
C PRO A 303 -12.26 -4.51 -5.27
N VAL A 304 -11.03 -4.18 -5.69
CA VAL A 304 -9.83 -4.91 -5.26
C VAL A 304 -9.65 -4.94 -3.75
N GLY A 305 -10.06 -3.87 -3.06
CA GLY A 305 -9.98 -3.77 -1.59
C GLY A 305 -10.83 -4.82 -0.86
N VAL A 306 -11.92 -5.31 -1.47
CA VAL A 306 -12.71 -6.43 -0.92
C VAL A 306 -11.90 -7.74 -0.99
N VAL A 307 -11.26 -7.99 -2.13
CA VAL A 307 -10.43 -9.19 -2.32
C VAL A 307 -9.22 -9.18 -1.39
N THR A 308 -8.50 -8.05 -1.32
CA THR A 308 -7.34 -7.90 -0.42
C THR A 308 -7.75 -7.96 1.05
N GLY A 309 -8.96 -7.45 1.39
CA GLY A 309 -9.54 -7.56 2.73
C GLY A 309 -9.81 -9.00 3.13
N GLY A 310 -10.42 -9.78 2.26
CA GLY A 310 -10.66 -11.22 2.47
C GLY A 310 -9.37 -12.02 2.63
N LEU A 311 -8.40 -11.81 1.73
CA LEU A 311 -7.07 -12.42 1.83
C LEU A 311 -6.33 -12.01 3.11
N GLY A 312 -6.47 -10.73 3.50
CA GLY A 312 -5.87 -10.17 4.69
C GLY A 312 -6.40 -10.77 5.98
N GLY A 313 -7.72 -10.89 6.08
CA GLY A 313 -8.37 -11.53 7.22
C GLY A 313 -7.93 -12.99 7.39
N ALA A 314 -7.95 -13.76 6.30
CA ALA A 314 -7.49 -15.16 6.31
C ALA A 314 -6.00 -15.25 6.71
N TYR A 315 -5.15 -14.36 6.18
CA TYR A 315 -3.73 -14.30 6.53
C TYR A 315 -3.50 -13.97 8.01
N LEU A 316 -4.26 -13.01 8.58
CA LEU A 316 -4.14 -12.66 10.00
C LEU A 316 -4.49 -13.84 10.92
N VAL A 317 -5.58 -14.53 10.63
CA VAL A 317 -5.96 -15.72 11.40
C VAL A 317 -4.85 -16.79 11.35
N TRP A 318 -4.33 -17.04 10.15
CA TRP A 318 -3.22 -17.97 9.98
C TRP A 318 -1.96 -17.52 10.73
N LEU A 319 -1.63 -16.22 10.68
CA LEU A 319 -0.48 -15.66 11.36
C LEU A 319 -0.58 -15.86 12.88
N LEU A 320 -1.73 -15.51 13.47
CA LEU A 320 -1.97 -15.67 14.92
C LEU A 320 -1.85 -17.14 15.36
N ILE A 321 -2.43 -18.06 14.59
CA ILE A 321 -2.30 -19.51 14.88
C ILE A 321 -0.84 -19.95 14.80
N SER A 322 -0.09 -19.45 13.80
CA SER A 322 1.31 -19.84 13.61
C SER A 322 2.24 -19.31 14.71
N GLU A 323 2.05 -18.06 15.16
CA GLU A 323 2.84 -17.46 16.26
C GLU A 323 2.51 -18.11 17.61
N ARG A 324 1.25 -18.46 17.86
CA ARG A 324 0.85 -19.22 19.05
C ARG A 324 1.52 -20.60 19.10
N LYS A 325 1.57 -21.32 17.97
CA LYS A 325 2.25 -22.63 17.88
C LYS A 325 3.76 -22.51 18.08
N ALA A 326 4.36 -21.37 17.76
CA ALA A 326 5.79 -21.10 17.94
C ALA A 326 6.13 -20.64 19.38
N GLY A 327 5.15 -20.53 20.28
CA GLY A 327 5.36 -20.08 21.66
C GLY A 327 5.80 -18.61 21.79
N ARG A 328 5.44 -17.77 20.81
CA ARG A 328 5.82 -16.35 20.79
C ARG A 328 4.70 -15.42 21.24
N ILE A 329 3.50 -15.94 21.44
CA ILE A 329 2.32 -15.31 22.05
C ILE A 329 1.68 -16.29 23.03
#